data_135ef6ac3953bd76eb22c86ed3cdd705
#
_entry.id   135ef6ac3953bd76eb22c86ed3cdd705
#
_cell.length_a   1.000
_cell.length_b   1.000
_cell.length_c   1.000
_cell.angle_alpha   90.00
_cell.angle_beta   90.00
_cell.angle_gamma   90.00
#
_symmetry.space_group_name_H-M   'P 1'
#
loop_
_entity.id
_entity.type
_entity.pdbx_description
1 polymer ?
#
loop_
_entity_poly.entity_id
_entity_poly.type
_entity_poly.pdbx_seq_one_letter_code
_entity_poly.pdbx_strand_id
1 'polypeptide(L)'
;MNDIEVLDALPQAPASSGADAPLAEMLPPALASRTLTPLAEMGIITPDDLYECIANVGGNWYRRFLGLTRKDAVSLVDWLRNACPDVGEITAIFYPPGDAPEALKETDVPTEAALVPVKPMEQLSLTSSLSGALGTNRGSDDTLDAENDLEAIRLWLAARAVNVNTQAQYRKEAERFLLWCTLERGVALSSITNKDAALFPRWLEGLGRTDPKVWAQLWRQPQSTWIGPKNAPRMSSEWRPYNGPLSASSRHTSFTVIRILFAFLVKTGYLRHNPFDQVSTKVHFLRGEGAPRDFADRSLTESQWADVLDYLESLPPTLSSARIRVILALGKGLGMRASEMITARAGWIVQRRIGDEDMIVIEIVGKGDKVRRLPLAAETLEAVNAYFALRNLPPVLQCDPNVSLIANLGIGRRADPGSPTAVSRSGLYHALVTFFEGAAGIAEERSPADAAKLRAASTHWLRHTFAATALRNMDLNVVQNAMGHASIGTTSRYLTPEEAQIAKAMKKMAPL
;
A
#
# COMPACT_ATOMS: atom_id res chain seq x y z
N MET A 1 -30.53 -28.17 -33.07
CA MET A 1 -31.98 -28.23 -32.94
C MET A 1 -32.28 -27.42 -31.66
N ASN A 2 -32.49 -26.34 -31.86
CA ASN A 2 -33.33 -25.18 -31.65
C ASN A 2 -34.41 -25.40 -30.58
N ASP A 3 -34.21 -24.86 -29.41
CA ASP A 3 -35.30 -24.49 -28.54
C ASP A 3 -35.24 -22.95 -28.31
N ILE A 4 -35.83 -22.27 -29.31
CA ILE A 4 -36.30 -20.92 -29.13
C ILE A 4 -37.69 -21.05 -28.51
N GLU A 5 -37.77 -21.03 -27.19
CA GLU A 5 -39.03 -20.79 -26.53
C GLU A 5 -39.50 -19.37 -26.85
N VAL A 6 -40.61 -19.32 -27.54
CA VAL A 6 -41.40 -18.13 -27.82
C VAL A 6 -41.72 -17.45 -26.50
N LEU A 7 -41.14 -16.30 -26.28
CA LEU A 7 -41.56 -15.39 -25.21
C LEU A 7 -42.98 -14.94 -25.53
N ASP A 8 -43.94 -15.39 -24.72
CA ASP A 8 -45.30 -14.90 -24.71
C ASP A 8 -45.30 -13.36 -24.71
N ALA A 9 -46.11 -12.80 -25.56
CA ALA A 9 -46.27 -11.36 -25.71
C ALA A 9 -46.56 -10.69 -24.36
N LEU A 10 -45.64 -9.80 -23.94
CA LEU A 10 -45.86 -8.93 -22.81
C LEU A 10 -47.15 -8.15 -22.99
N PRO A 11 -48.01 -8.03 -21.97
CA PRO A 11 -49.22 -7.21 -22.04
C PRO A 11 -48.85 -5.76 -22.33
N GLN A 12 -49.59 -5.14 -23.25
CA GLN A 12 -49.40 -3.71 -23.59
C GLN A 12 -49.57 -2.85 -22.33
N ALA A 13 -48.61 -2.01 -22.06
CA ALA A 13 -48.64 -1.06 -20.96
C ALA A 13 -49.82 -0.10 -21.07
N PRO A 14 -50.46 0.33 -19.94
CA PRO A 14 -51.46 1.36 -19.94
C PRO A 14 -50.84 2.68 -20.44
N ALA A 15 -51.57 3.37 -21.30
CA ALA A 15 -51.17 4.65 -21.90
C ALA A 15 -51.22 5.78 -20.83
N SER A 16 -50.14 5.93 -20.08
CA SER A 16 -49.78 7.17 -19.39
C SER A 16 -48.24 7.22 -19.38
N SER A 17 -47.68 8.01 -20.27
CA SER A 17 -46.24 8.32 -20.39
C SER A 17 -45.81 9.09 -19.15
N GLY A 18 -45.21 8.44 -18.21
CA GLY A 18 -44.68 9.10 -17.03
C GLY A 18 -43.31 8.58 -16.69
N ALA A 19 -42.25 9.25 -17.11
CA ALA A 19 -40.89 9.05 -16.65
C ALA A 19 -40.79 9.08 -15.11
N ASP A 20 -41.73 9.75 -14.46
CA ASP A 20 -41.83 9.94 -13.01
C ASP A 20 -42.74 8.93 -12.29
N ALA A 21 -43.41 8.00 -12.99
CA ALA A 21 -44.27 7.02 -12.36
C ALA A 21 -43.43 5.92 -11.66
N PRO A 22 -43.88 5.39 -10.48
CA PRO A 22 -43.13 4.37 -9.78
C PRO A 22 -42.95 3.08 -10.59
N LEU A 23 -41.75 2.51 -10.64
CA LEU A 23 -41.46 1.22 -11.28
C LEU A 23 -42.36 0.09 -10.75
N ALA A 24 -42.80 0.17 -9.49
CA ALA A 24 -43.65 -0.82 -8.87
C ALA A 24 -45.05 -0.93 -9.55
N GLU A 25 -45.48 0.16 -10.20
CA GLU A 25 -46.80 0.21 -10.89
C GLU A 25 -46.64 -0.14 -12.38
N MET A 26 -45.46 -0.05 -12.93
CA MET A 26 -45.19 -0.15 -14.36
C MET A 26 -44.57 -1.48 -14.79
N LEU A 27 -43.78 -2.10 -13.93
CA LEU A 27 -43.08 -3.35 -14.27
C LEU A 27 -44.07 -4.54 -14.34
N PRO A 28 -43.91 -5.44 -15.34
CA PRO A 28 -44.65 -6.70 -15.35
C PRO A 28 -44.41 -7.50 -14.07
N PRO A 29 -45.47 -8.15 -13.49
CA PRO A 29 -45.39 -8.84 -12.17
C PRO A 29 -44.23 -9.82 -12.04
N ALA A 30 -43.95 -10.58 -13.09
CA ALA A 30 -42.84 -11.55 -13.13
C ALA A 30 -41.44 -10.90 -13.09
N LEU A 31 -41.28 -9.69 -13.62
CA LEU A 31 -40.06 -8.90 -13.57
C LEU A 31 -39.97 -8.12 -12.26
N ALA A 32 -41.07 -7.51 -11.85
CA ALA A 32 -41.21 -6.76 -10.61
C ALA A 32 -40.84 -7.59 -9.36
N SER A 33 -41.30 -8.83 -9.25
CA SER A 33 -41.01 -9.72 -8.12
C SER A 33 -39.53 -10.03 -7.89
N ARG A 34 -38.70 -9.90 -8.93
CA ARG A 34 -37.26 -10.21 -8.88
C ARG A 34 -36.39 -8.96 -8.82
N THR A 35 -36.89 -7.82 -9.28
CA THR A 35 -36.09 -6.63 -9.55
C THR A 35 -36.42 -5.42 -8.69
N LEU A 36 -37.65 -5.28 -8.23
CA LEU A 36 -38.08 -4.10 -7.45
C LEU A 36 -37.30 -3.94 -6.14
N THR A 37 -37.16 -5.00 -5.35
CA THR A 37 -36.47 -4.92 -4.06
C THR A 37 -35.01 -4.44 -4.23
N PRO A 38 -34.17 -5.09 -5.07
CA PRO A 38 -32.81 -4.61 -5.31
C PRO A 38 -32.74 -3.20 -5.86
N LEU A 39 -33.67 -2.80 -6.73
CA LEU A 39 -33.70 -1.45 -7.32
C LEU A 39 -34.08 -0.40 -6.26
N ALA A 40 -35.14 -0.65 -5.50
CA ALA A 40 -35.63 0.25 -4.46
C ALA A 40 -34.60 0.45 -3.32
N GLU A 41 -33.88 -0.60 -2.93
CA GLU A 41 -32.78 -0.53 -1.94
C GLU A 41 -31.66 0.42 -2.37
N MET A 42 -31.52 0.68 -3.66
CA MET A 42 -30.51 1.58 -4.24
C MET A 42 -31.10 2.93 -4.68
N GLY A 43 -32.34 3.20 -4.31
CA GLY A 43 -33.01 4.47 -4.62
C GLY A 43 -33.50 4.59 -6.07
N ILE A 44 -33.55 3.49 -6.83
CA ILE A 44 -34.09 3.45 -8.20
C ILE A 44 -35.60 3.16 -8.10
N ILE A 45 -36.40 4.20 -8.20
CA ILE A 45 -37.85 4.13 -7.95
C ILE A 45 -38.62 4.37 -9.26
N THR A 46 -38.09 5.18 -10.16
CA THR A 46 -38.73 5.59 -11.41
C THR A 46 -37.99 5.04 -12.63
N PRO A 47 -38.63 5.00 -13.83
CA PRO A 47 -37.94 4.71 -15.09
C PRO A 47 -36.78 5.64 -15.38
N ASP A 48 -36.87 6.91 -14.98
CA ASP A 48 -35.82 7.91 -15.18
C ASP A 48 -34.60 7.60 -14.30
N ASP A 49 -34.80 7.24 -13.01
CA ASP A 49 -33.71 6.75 -12.16
C ASP A 49 -33.00 5.52 -12.75
N LEU A 50 -33.80 4.61 -13.31
CA LEU A 50 -33.27 3.40 -13.96
C LEU A 50 -32.47 3.75 -15.21
N TYR A 51 -32.98 4.65 -16.04
CA TYR A 51 -32.29 5.15 -17.23
C TYR A 51 -30.96 5.81 -16.86
N GLU A 52 -30.98 6.76 -15.91
CA GLU A 52 -29.77 7.43 -15.45
C GLU A 52 -28.73 6.43 -14.92
N CYS A 53 -29.19 5.44 -14.16
CA CYS A 53 -28.31 4.39 -13.67
C CYS A 53 -27.66 3.61 -14.82
N ILE A 54 -28.43 3.26 -15.86
CA ILE A 54 -27.94 2.52 -17.03
C ILE A 54 -27.01 3.40 -17.86
N ALA A 55 -27.41 4.64 -18.13
CA ALA A 55 -26.63 5.60 -18.92
C ALA A 55 -25.29 5.93 -18.26
N ASN A 56 -25.28 6.11 -16.94
CA ASN A 56 -24.07 6.46 -16.19
C ASN A 56 -23.11 5.29 -15.95
N VAL A 57 -23.60 4.04 -16.03
CA VAL A 57 -22.80 2.84 -15.67
C VAL A 57 -22.51 1.96 -16.87
N GLY A 58 -23.31 2.02 -17.93
CA GLY A 58 -23.16 1.18 -19.12
C GLY A 58 -23.58 -0.28 -18.90
N GLY A 59 -23.20 -1.18 -19.80
CA GLY A 59 -23.69 -2.57 -19.88
C GLY A 59 -23.55 -3.46 -18.64
N ASN A 60 -22.77 -3.06 -17.66
CA ASN A 60 -22.59 -3.79 -16.39
C ASN A 60 -23.35 -3.18 -15.21
N TRP A 61 -24.26 -2.25 -15.46
CA TRP A 61 -25.01 -1.51 -14.45
C TRP A 61 -25.71 -2.43 -13.41
N TYR A 62 -26.30 -3.55 -13.84
CA TYR A 62 -27.02 -4.52 -13.00
C TYR A 62 -26.18 -5.13 -11.89
N ARG A 63 -24.85 -5.19 -12.07
CA ARG A 63 -23.93 -5.71 -11.05
C ARG A 63 -23.87 -4.83 -9.80
N ARG A 64 -24.44 -3.64 -9.86
CA ARG A 64 -24.60 -2.74 -8.71
C ARG A 64 -25.65 -3.24 -7.71
N PHE A 65 -26.52 -4.12 -8.13
CA PHE A 65 -27.66 -4.56 -7.37
C PHE A 65 -27.47 -6.00 -6.89
N LEU A 66 -27.57 -6.20 -5.58
CA LEU A 66 -27.48 -7.53 -5.01
C LEU A 66 -28.69 -8.35 -5.42
N GLY A 67 -28.46 -9.47 -6.09
CA GLY A 67 -29.55 -10.35 -6.55
C GLY A 67 -30.04 -10.09 -7.98
N LEU A 68 -29.67 -8.96 -8.61
CA LEU A 68 -30.00 -8.76 -10.02
C LEU A 68 -29.08 -9.61 -10.92
N THR A 69 -29.68 -10.43 -11.75
CA THR A 69 -28.95 -11.24 -12.74
C THR A 69 -28.82 -10.48 -14.07
N ARG A 70 -27.91 -10.95 -14.94
CA ARG A 70 -27.80 -10.41 -16.30
C ARG A 70 -29.11 -10.57 -17.08
N LYS A 71 -29.82 -11.66 -16.88
CA LYS A 71 -31.12 -11.93 -17.52
C LYS A 71 -32.16 -10.88 -17.10
N ASP A 72 -32.20 -10.54 -15.80
CA ASP A 72 -33.09 -9.51 -15.28
C ASP A 72 -32.69 -8.13 -15.84
N ALA A 73 -31.42 -7.83 -15.96
CA ALA A 73 -30.94 -6.58 -16.53
C ALA A 73 -31.31 -6.42 -18.01
N VAL A 74 -31.15 -7.46 -18.81
CA VAL A 74 -31.59 -7.45 -20.21
C VAL A 74 -33.11 -7.21 -20.28
N SER A 75 -33.88 -7.93 -19.47
CA SER A 75 -35.34 -7.75 -19.44
C SER A 75 -35.78 -6.37 -19.00
N LEU A 76 -35.09 -5.74 -18.04
CA LEU A 76 -35.34 -4.36 -17.61
C LEU A 76 -35.01 -3.35 -18.68
N VAL A 77 -33.90 -3.51 -19.40
CA VAL A 77 -33.52 -2.62 -20.50
C VAL A 77 -34.49 -2.74 -21.67
N ASP A 78 -34.88 -3.98 -22.03
CA ASP A 78 -35.86 -4.20 -23.10
C ASP A 78 -37.24 -3.65 -22.71
N TRP A 79 -37.64 -3.83 -21.47
CA TRP A 79 -38.86 -3.22 -20.96
C TRP A 79 -38.79 -1.69 -21.02
N LEU A 80 -37.70 -1.08 -20.51
CA LEU A 80 -37.53 0.37 -20.48
C LEU A 80 -37.58 0.99 -21.90
N ARG A 81 -36.94 0.35 -22.87
CA ARG A 81 -36.95 0.77 -24.28
C ARG A 81 -38.36 0.73 -24.88
N ASN A 82 -39.15 -0.28 -24.51
CA ASN A 82 -40.47 -0.48 -25.11
C ASN A 82 -41.59 0.28 -24.38
N ALA A 83 -41.50 0.37 -23.03
CA ALA A 83 -42.54 0.96 -22.21
C ALA A 83 -42.34 2.46 -21.95
N CYS A 84 -41.08 2.94 -22.00
CA CYS A 84 -40.72 4.33 -21.66
C CYS A 84 -39.77 4.92 -22.74
N PRO A 85 -40.16 5.03 -24.02
CA PRO A 85 -39.28 5.53 -25.09
C PRO A 85 -38.86 6.98 -24.89
N ASP A 86 -39.58 7.74 -24.09
CA ASP A 86 -39.36 9.17 -23.86
C ASP A 86 -38.24 9.43 -22.81
N VAL A 87 -37.80 8.42 -22.08
CA VAL A 87 -36.77 8.55 -21.03
C VAL A 87 -35.36 8.76 -21.58
N GLY A 88 -35.12 8.34 -22.85
CA GLY A 88 -33.87 8.56 -23.56
C GLY A 88 -33.36 7.33 -24.32
N GLU A 89 -32.38 7.54 -25.17
CA GLU A 89 -31.78 6.46 -25.97
C GLU A 89 -30.83 5.63 -25.12
N ILE A 90 -31.16 4.35 -24.90
CA ILE A 90 -30.29 3.41 -24.14
C ILE A 90 -29.31 2.75 -25.11
N THR A 91 -28.05 3.14 -25.03
CA THR A 91 -26.95 2.57 -25.81
C THR A 91 -26.29 1.37 -25.15
N ALA A 92 -26.73 0.96 -23.95
CA ALA A 92 -26.21 -0.22 -23.25
C ALA A 92 -26.54 -1.50 -24.03
N ILE A 93 -25.52 -2.12 -24.62
CA ILE A 93 -25.64 -3.34 -25.42
C ILE A 93 -25.17 -4.52 -24.59
N PHE A 94 -26.05 -5.53 -24.45
CA PHE A 94 -25.74 -6.81 -23.81
C PHE A 94 -25.51 -7.87 -24.86
N TYR A 95 -24.27 -8.37 -24.96
CA TYR A 95 -24.00 -9.49 -25.84
C TYR A 95 -23.89 -10.79 -25.03
N PRO A 96 -24.38 -11.91 -25.54
CA PRO A 96 -24.08 -13.22 -24.98
C PRO A 96 -22.57 -13.46 -24.96
N PRO A 97 -22.03 -14.22 -24.00
CA PRO A 97 -20.63 -14.59 -24.04
C PRO A 97 -20.31 -15.33 -25.35
N GLY A 98 -19.48 -14.76 -26.19
CA GLY A 98 -19.05 -15.34 -27.47
C GLY A 98 -19.62 -14.68 -28.74
N ASP A 99 -20.74 -13.96 -28.69
CA ASP A 99 -21.45 -13.46 -29.87
C ASP A 99 -21.23 -11.96 -30.17
N ALA A 100 -20.36 -11.28 -29.41
CA ALA A 100 -20.06 -9.87 -29.69
C ALA A 100 -19.30 -9.72 -31.02
N PRO A 101 -19.80 -8.92 -31.98
CA PRO A 101 -19.05 -8.62 -33.20
C PRO A 101 -17.67 -8.05 -32.90
N GLU A 102 -16.68 -8.47 -33.68
CA GLU A 102 -15.27 -8.09 -33.43
C GLU A 102 -15.02 -6.58 -33.46
N ALA A 103 -15.80 -5.85 -34.25
CA ALA A 103 -15.75 -4.38 -34.35
C ALA A 103 -16.26 -3.62 -33.10
N LEU A 104 -17.02 -4.29 -32.21
CA LEU A 104 -17.58 -3.67 -30.98
C LEU A 104 -16.78 -4.01 -29.73
N LYS A 105 -15.75 -4.85 -29.85
CA LYS A 105 -14.90 -5.24 -28.71
C LYS A 105 -13.98 -4.12 -28.23
N GLU A 106 -13.71 -3.11 -29.04
CA GLU A 106 -12.86 -1.96 -28.67
C GLU A 106 -13.65 -0.74 -28.17
N THR A 107 -14.95 -0.64 -28.50
CA THR A 107 -15.79 0.52 -28.16
C THR A 107 -16.66 0.31 -26.92
N ASP A 108 -16.85 -0.93 -26.45
CA ASP A 108 -17.64 -1.27 -25.24
C ASP A 108 -16.84 -1.22 -23.93
N VAL A 109 -15.61 -0.77 -23.94
CA VAL A 109 -14.96 -0.28 -22.73
C VAL A 109 -15.60 1.08 -22.44
N PRO A 110 -16.26 1.27 -21.27
CA PRO A 110 -16.79 2.58 -20.93
C PRO A 110 -15.69 3.62 -21.11
N THR A 111 -15.91 4.62 -21.95
CA THR A 111 -14.99 5.75 -22.08
C THR A 111 -14.72 6.26 -20.68
N GLU A 112 -13.48 6.60 -20.34
CA GLU A 112 -13.06 7.07 -19.01
C GLU A 112 -13.97 8.17 -18.42
N ALA A 113 -14.70 8.88 -19.28
CA ALA A 113 -15.67 9.92 -18.92
C ALA A 113 -16.95 9.41 -18.22
N ALA A 114 -17.29 8.12 -18.33
CA ALA A 114 -18.47 7.52 -17.68
C ALA A 114 -18.16 6.90 -16.30
N LEU A 115 -16.90 6.89 -15.89
CA LEU A 115 -16.51 6.40 -14.58
C LEU A 115 -16.63 7.52 -13.56
N VAL A 116 -17.41 7.30 -12.50
CA VAL A 116 -17.42 8.21 -11.34
C VAL A 116 -15.96 8.33 -10.88
N PRO A 117 -15.36 9.54 -10.91
CA PRO A 117 -13.95 9.68 -10.63
C PRO A 117 -13.69 9.22 -9.19
N VAL A 118 -12.76 8.29 -9.03
CA VAL A 118 -12.29 7.87 -7.72
C VAL A 118 -11.63 9.07 -7.05
N LYS A 119 -12.17 9.46 -5.90
CA LYS A 119 -11.70 10.63 -5.16
C LYS A 119 -11.04 10.19 -3.86
N PRO A 120 -10.00 10.91 -3.40
CA PRO A 120 -9.47 10.74 -2.07
C PRO A 120 -10.55 10.97 -1.00
N MET A 121 -10.34 10.36 0.17
CA MET A 121 -11.28 10.41 1.29
C MET A 121 -11.66 11.84 1.71
N GLU A 122 -10.80 12.83 1.45
CA GLU A 122 -11.07 14.25 1.73
C GLU A 122 -12.10 14.88 0.80
N GLN A 123 -12.23 14.36 -0.41
CA GLN A 123 -13.17 14.83 -1.42
C GLN A 123 -14.34 13.86 -1.63
N LEU A 124 -14.36 12.77 -0.85
CA LEU A 124 -15.39 11.75 -0.96
C LEU A 124 -16.68 12.28 -0.34
N SER A 125 -17.71 12.41 -1.19
CA SER A 125 -19.09 12.66 -0.77
C SER A 125 -19.89 11.39 -1.02
N LEU A 126 -20.46 10.82 0.05
CA LEU A 126 -21.23 9.59 -0.01
C LEU A 126 -22.71 9.91 0.09
N THR A 127 -23.51 9.26 -0.73
CA THR A 127 -24.97 9.32 -0.63
C THR A 127 -25.43 8.74 0.70
N SER A 128 -26.64 9.02 1.13
CA SER A 128 -27.19 8.51 2.40
C SER A 128 -27.13 6.98 2.51
N SER A 129 -27.35 6.27 1.41
CA SER A 129 -27.27 4.81 1.33
C SER A 129 -25.84 4.25 1.46
N LEU A 130 -24.82 5.02 1.05
CA LEU A 130 -23.42 4.61 1.08
C LEU A 130 -22.62 5.24 2.23
N SER A 131 -23.20 6.22 2.94
CA SER A 131 -22.55 6.91 4.04
C SER A 131 -22.35 6.03 5.28
N GLY A 132 -23.19 4.99 5.45
CA GLY A 132 -23.21 4.12 6.62
C GLY A 132 -24.03 4.64 7.79
N ALA A 133 -24.70 5.78 7.66
CA ALA A 133 -25.63 6.27 8.69
C ALA A 133 -26.73 5.24 9.01
N LEU A 134 -27.18 4.50 7.99
CA LEU A 134 -28.17 3.42 8.08
C LEU A 134 -27.55 2.05 7.81
N GLY A 135 -26.29 1.86 8.17
CA GLY A 135 -25.58 0.60 7.94
C GLY A 135 -26.21 -0.59 8.67
N THR A 136 -26.37 -1.73 7.98
CA THR A 136 -27.04 -2.92 8.53
C THR A 136 -26.31 -3.57 9.70
N ASN A 137 -25.01 -3.33 9.85
CA ASN A 137 -24.18 -3.82 10.95
C ASN A 137 -23.91 -2.74 12.01
N ARG A 138 -24.64 -1.60 11.99
CA ARG A 138 -24.52 -0.55 13.03
C ARG A 138 -24.93 -1.10 14.40
N GLY A 139 -24.14 -0.77 15.41
CA GLY A 139 -24.46 -1.05 16.80
C GLY A 139 -25.49 -0.08 17.39
N SER A 140 -26.10 -0.47 18.50
CA SER A 140 -27.03 0.38 19.26
C SER A 140 -26.36 1.22 20.34
N ASP A 141 -25.17 0.79 20.79
CA ASP A 141 -24.44 1.37 21.93
C ASP A 141 -23.15 2.07 21.43
N ASP A 142 -23.31 2.89 20.39
CA ASP A 142 -22.20 3.59 19.76
C ASP A 142 -21.63 4.67 20.69
N THR A 143 -20.45 4.38 21.27
CA THR A 143 -19.70 5.34 22.11
C THR A 143 -18.74 6.21 21.30
N LEU A 144 -18.64 5.96 19.98
CA LEU A 144 -17.79 6.74 19.08
C LEU A 144 -18.47 8.04 18.65
N ASP A 145 -19.81 8.08 18.73
CA ASP A 145 -20.65 9.22 18.34
C ASP A 145 -20.40 9.67 16.89
N ALA A 146 -20.24 8.69 16.00
CA ALA A 146 -19.98 8.95 14.59
C ALA A 146 -21.26 8.85 13.76
N GLU A 147 -21.59 9.91 13.03
CA GLU A 147 -22.78 9.95 12.19
C GLU A 147 -22.70 8.96 11.00
N ASN A 148 -21.49 8.72 10.48
CA ASN A 148 -21.28 7.92 9.28
C ASN A 148 -19.90 7.21 9.27
N ASP A 149 -19.71 6.30 8.31
CA ASP A 149 -18.51 5.48 8.19
C ASP A 149 -17.23 6.33 7.98
N LEU A 150 -17.32 7.43 7.23
CA LEU A 150 -16.18 8.30 6.96
C LEU A 150 -15.71 9.01 8.24
N GLU A 151 -16.64 9.46 9.03
CA GLU A 151 -16.35 10.07 10.33
C GLU A 151 -15.80 9.05 11.32
N ALA A 152 -16.39 7.86 11.39
CA ALA A 152 -15.86 6.76 12.21
C ALA A 152 -14.40 6.39 11.85
N ILE A 153 -14.05 6.39 10.58
CA ILE A 153 -12.66 6.19 10.13
C ILE A 153 -11.77 7.35 10.60
N ARG A 154 -12.24 8.60 10.50
CA ARG A 154 -11.46 9.78 10.95
C ARG A 154 -11.19 9.73 12.45
N LEU A 155 -12.18 9.39 13.25
CA LEU A 155 -12.05 9.23 14.70
C LEU A 155 -11.12 8.08 15.06
N TRP A 156 -11.20 6.94 14.35
CA TRP A 156 -10.25 5.85 14.52
C TRP A 156 -8.81 6.28 14.21
N LEU A 157 -8.58 7.01 13.12
CA LEU A 157 -7.26 7.52 12.76
C LEU A 157 -6.72 8.46 13.84
N ALA A 158 -7.55 9.35 14.37
CA ALA A 158 -7.16 10.26 15.44
C ALA A 158 -6.80 9.51 16.74
N ALA A 159 -7.60 8.49 17.11
CA ALA A 159 -7.40 7.72 18.34
C ALA A 159 -6.19 6.76 18.30
N ARG A 160 -5.85 6.22 17.12
CA ARG A 160 -4.88 5.11 17.00
C ARG A 160 -3.55 5.48 16.40
N ALA A 161 -3.48 6.59 15.72
CA ALA A 161 -2.30 6.95 14.93
C ALA A 161 -1.43 7.99 15.63
N VAL A 162 -0.69 7.55 16.64
CA VAL A 162 0.27 8.39 17.38
C VAL A 162 1.46 8.81 16.52
N ASN A 163 1.79 8.05 15.47
CA ASN A 163 2.94 8.30 14.59
C ASN A 163 2.48 8.61 13.17
N VAL A 164 3.01 9.66 12.55
CA VAL A 164 2.67 10.16 11.21
C VAL A 164 2.73 9.05 10.14
N ASN A 165 3.75 8.18 10.18
CA ASN A 165 3.89 7.08 9.22
C ASN A 165 2.80 6.01 9.41
N THR A 166 2.46 5.68 10.66
CA THR A 166 1.38 4.76 11.00
C THR A 166 0.05 5.34 10.56
N GLN A 167 -0.18 6.63 10.80
CA GLN A 167 -1.37 7.34 10.36
C GLN A 167 -1.53 7.30 8.83
N ALA A 168 -0.46 7.62 8.11
CA ALA A 168 -0.46 7.58 6.65
C ALA A 168 -0.78 6.16 6.11
N GLN A 169 -0.19 5.12 6.74
CA GLN A 169 -0.45 3.73 6.35
C GLN A 169 -1.89 3.31 6.67
N TYR A 170 -2.39 3.61 7.87
CA TYR A 170 -3.75 3.29 8.29
C TYR A 170 -4.78 4.00 7.41
N ARG A 171 -4.59 5.30 7.20
CA ARG A 171 -5.44 6.10 6.31
C ARG A 171 -5.49 5.51 4.89
N LYS A 172 -4.33 5.18 4.32
CA LYS A 172 -4.25 4.60 2.99
C LYS A 172 -5.05 3.31 2.85
N GLU A 173 -4.93 2.38 3.80
CA GLU A 173 -5.63 1.10 3.71
C GLU A 173 -7.13 1.23 4.04
N ALA A 174 -7.50 2.09 5.00
CA ALA A 174 -8.91 2.38 5.29
C ALA A 174 -9.62 3.05 4.10
N GLU A 175 -8.96 4.02 3.45
CA GLU A 175 -9.46 4.67 2.23
C GLU A 175 -9.67 3.69 1.08
N ARG A 176 -8.69 2.82 0.83
CA ARG A 176 -8.76 1.77 -0.19
C ARG A 176 -9.95 0.85 0.03
N PHE A 177 -10.15 0.47 1.29
CA PHE A 177 -11.23 -0.41 1.66
C PHE A 177 -12.60 0.29 1.58
N LEU A 178 -12.72 1.52 2.07
CA LEU A 178 -13.93 2.33 1.95
C LEU A 178 -14.35 2.52 0.48
N LEU A 179 -13.39 2.86 -0.38
CA LEU A 179 -13.63 2.98 -1.82
C LEU A 179 -14.06 1.63 -2.42
N TRP A 180 -13.45 0.53 -2.00
CA TRP A 180 -13.86 -0.80 -2.44
C TRP A 180 -15.28 -1.14 -2.00
N CYS A 181 -15.67 -0.84 -0.77
CA CYS A 181 -17.05 -1.02 -0.30
C CYS A 181 -18.03 -0.23 -1.17
N THR A 182 -17.78 1.03 -1.37
CA THR A 182 -18.71 1.96 -2.04
C THR A 182 -18.74 1.77 -3.56
N LEU A 183 -17.58 1.68 -4.22
CA LEU A 183 -17.49 1.63 -5.68
C LEU A 183 -17.59 0.20 -6.24
N GLU A 184 -16.95 -0.77 -5.59
CA GLU A 184 -16.95 -2.15 -6.08
C GLU A 184 -18.14 -2.94 -5.54
N ARG A 185 -18.46 -2.80 -4.26
CA ARG A 185 -19.58 -3.52 -3.65
C ARG A 185 -20.89 -2.77 -3.71
N GLY A 186 -20.85 -1.43 -3.78
CA GLY A 186 -22.03 -0.57 -3.77
C GLY A 186 -22.77 -0.58 -2.45
N VAL A 187 -22.05 -0.78 -1.34
CA VAL A 187 -22.59 -0.80 0.01
C VAL A 187 -21.75 0.05 0.95
N ALA A 188 -22.35 0.51 2.03
CA ALA A 188 -21.63 1.20 3.09
C ALA A 188 -20.63 0.25 3.77
N LEU A 189 -19.54 0.77 4.35
CA LEU A 189 -18.59 -0.03 5.12
C LEU A 189 -19.27 -0.73 6.30
N SER A 190 -20.19 -0.06 6.99
CA SER A 190 -21.00 -0.60 8.07
C SER A 190 -22.10 -1.56 7.61
N SER A 191 -22.18 -1.88 6.32
CA SER A 191 -23.10 -2.89 5.76
C SER A 191 -22.37 -4.10 5.16
N ILE A 192 -21.04 -4.14 5.24
CA ILE A 192 -20.22 -5.24 4.71
C ILE A 192 -20.55 -6.54 5.47
N THR A 193 -20.79 -7.60 4.70
CA THR A 193 -21.05 -8.95 5.20
C THR A 193 -19.79 -9.82 5.22
N ASN A 194 -19.84 -10.99 5.87
CA ASN A 194 -18.78 -11.99 5.81
C ASN A 194 -18.50 -12.46 4.37
N LYS A 195 -19.53 -12.49 3.51
CA LYS A 195 -19.38 -12.82 2.09
C LYS A 195 -18.54 -11.77 1.37
N ASP A 196 -18.80 -10.49 1.61
CA ASP A 196 -18.03 -9.39 1.05
C ASP A 196 -16.58 -9.42 1.55
N ALA A 197 -16.40 -9.61 2.86
CA ALA A 197 -15.09 -9.74 3.48
C ALA A 197 -14.25 -10.88 2.86
N ALA A 198 -14.89 -12.01 2.48
CA ALA A 198 -14.22 -13.12 1.79
C ALA A 198 -13.88 -12.83 0.32
N LEU A 199 -14.55 -11.88 -0.34
CA LEU A 199 -14.27 -11.46 -1.71
C LEU A 199 -13.09 -10.51 -1.81
N PHE A 200 -12.87 -9.68 -0.81
CA PHE A 200 -11.81 -8.66 -0.81
C PHE A 200 -10.40 -9.23 -1.04
N PRO A 201 -9.97 -10.33 -0.40
CA PRO A 201 -8.69 -10.97 -0.70
C PRO A 201 -8.52 -11.33 -2.18
N ARG A 202 -9.53 -11.98 -2.77
CA ARG A 202 -9.52 -12.40 -4.16
C ARG A 202 -9.45 -11.22 -5.13
N TRP A 203 -10.17 -10.14 -4.80
CA TRP A 203 -10.13 -8.90 -5.55
C TRP A 203 -8.72 -8.28 -5.51
N LEU A 204 -8.08 -8.19 -4.33
CA LEU A 204 -6.70 -7.68 -4.19
C LEU A 204 -5.66 -8.55 -4.90
N GLU A 205 -5.85 -9.86 -4.93
CA GLU A 205 -4.97 -10.80 -5.64
C GLU A 205 -5.04 -10.62 -7.15
N GLY A 206 -6.23 -10.38 -7.69
CA GLY A 206 -6.45 -10.18 -9.12
C GLY A 206 -6.07 -8.79 -9.62
N LEU A 207 -6.09 -7.76 -8.76
CA LEU A 207 -5.88 -6.38 -9.16
C LEU A 207 -4.49 -6.16 -9.78
N GLY A 208 -4.45 -5.73 -11.04
CA GLY A 208 -3.24 -5.50 -11.81
C GLY A 208 -2.56 -6.78 -12.34
N ARG A 209 -3.20 -7.96 -12.17
CA ARG A 209 -2.68 -9.26 -12.63
C ARG A 209 -3.63 -10.01 -13.54
N THR A 210 -4.93 -9.83 -13.33
CA THR A 210 -5.96 -10.50 -14.12
C THR A 210 -6.09 -9.79 -15.46
N ASP A 211 -6.27 -10.57 -16.55
CA ASP A 211 -6.58 -10.01 -17.86
C ASP A 211 -7.80 -9.08 -17.78
N PRO A 212 -7.80 -7.90 -18.42
CA PRO A 212 -8.90 -6.93 -18.33
C PRO A 212 -10.27 -7.48 -18.71
N LYS A 213 -10.35 -8.40 -19.67
CA LYS A 213 -11.61 -9.02 -20.09
C LYS A 213 -12.15 -9.98 -19.03
N VAL A 214 -11.26 -10.77 -18.42
CA VAL A 214 -11.61 -11.66 -17.30
C VAL A 214 -11.98 -10.85 -16.08
N TRP A 215 -11.25 -9.77 -15.81
CA TRP A 215 -11.56 -8.85 -14.72
C TRP A 215 -12.97 -8.26 -14.83
N ALA A 216 -13.34 -7.77 -16.01
CA ALA A 216 -14.66 -7.18 -16.27
C ALA A 216 -15.83 -8.18 -16.09
N GLN A 217 -15.56 -9.48 -16.19
CA GLN A 217 -16.57 -10.53 -15.90
C GLN A 217 -16.76 -10.79 -14.41
N LEU A 218 -15.71 -10.57 -13.62
CA LEU A 218 -15.68 -10.88 -12.19
C LEU A 218 -16.05 -9.66 -11.32
N TRP A 219 -15.62 -8.46 -11.75
CA TRP A 219 -15.63 -7.27 -10.94
C TRP A 219 -16.34 -6.12 -11.65
N ARG A 220 -16.87 -5.23 -10.82
CA ARG A 220 -17.76 -4.17 -11.27
C ARG A 220 -17.04 -2.99 -11.92
N GLN A 221 -15.92 -2.60 -11.35
CA GLN A 221 -15.14 -1.48 -11.86
C GLN A 221 -13.93 -1.98 -12.64
N PRO A 222 -13.55 -1.34 -13.76
CA PRO A 222 -12.35 -1.70 -14.49
C PRO A 222 -11.09 -1.45 -13.64
N GLN A 223 -10.00 -2.14 -13.94
CA GLN A 223 -8.75 -1.99 -13.18
C GLN A 223 -8.17 -0.59 -13.25
N SER A 224 -8.40 0.16 -14.34
CA SER A 224 -8.00 1.56 -14.52
C SER A 224 -8.65 2.52 -13.52
N THR A 225 -9.81 2.16 -12.96
CA THR A 225 -10.44 2.88 -11.85
C THR A 225 -9.59 2.82 -10.57
N TRP A 226 -8.82 1.77 -10.40
CA TRP A 226 -8.08 1.48 -9.18
C TRP A 226 -6.59 1.75 -9.28
N ILE A 227 -5.99 1.57 -10.45
CA ILE A 227 -4.56 1.69 -10.68
C ILE A 227 -4.27 2.93 -11.51
N GLY A 228 -3.41 3.80 -11.01
CA GLY A 228 -2.98 5.04 -11.65
C GLY A 228 -1.48 5.27 -11.60
N PRO A 229 -1.02 6.41 -12.11
CA PRO A 229 0.38 6.78 -12.13
C PRO A 229 0.98 6.86 -10.71
N LYS A 230 2.21 6.37 -10.55
CA LYS A 230 2.88 6.30 -9.25
C LYS A 230 3.04 7.65 -8.55
N ASN A 231 3.19 8.72 -9.31
CA ASN A 231 3.48 10.06 -8.80
C ASN A 231 2.30 11.04 -9.02
N ALA A 232 1.10 10.55 -9.28
CA ALA A 232 -0.07 11.40 -9.42
C ALA A 232 -0.30 12.22 -8.13
N PRO A 233 -0.45 13.55 -8.21
CA PRO A 233 -0.81 14.36 -7.07
C PRO A 233 -2.14 13.88 -6.46
N ARG A 234 -2.22 13.83 -5.13
CA ARG A 234 -3.36 13.24 -4.41
C ARG A 234 -4.72 13.85 -4.81
N MET A 235 -4.76 15.14 -5.10
CA MET A 235 -6.00 15.86 -5.45
C MET A 235 -6.21 16.00 -6.96
N SER A 236 -5.39 15.33 -7.80
CA SER A 236 -5.54 15.36 -9.24
C SER A 236 -6.58 14.35 -9.74
N SER A 237 -7.10 14.57 -10.93
CA SER A 237 -8.00 13.64 -11.63
C SER A 237 -7.34 12.30 -11.98
N GLU A 238 -6.00 12.26 -12.05
CA GLU A 238 -5.21 11.07 -12.32
C GLU A 238 -4.98 10.20 -11.07
N TRP A 239 -5.27 10.73 -9.87
CA TRP A 239 -5.05 9.99 -8.65
C TRP A 239 -5.89 8.71 -8.60
N ARG A 240 -5.25 7.62 -8.20
CA ARG A 240 -5.90 6.33 -7.94
C ARG A 240 -5.34 5.74 -6.63
N PRO A 241 -6.13 4.89 -5.93
CA PRO A 241 -5.71 4.34 -4.65
C PRO A 241 -4.55 3.35 -4.75
N TYR A 242 -4.27 2.81 -5.93
CA TYR A 242 -3.18 1.86 -6.18
C TYR A 242 -2.29 2.34 -7.33
N ASN A 243 -1.01 1.94 -7.27
CA ASN A 243 -0.01 2.23 -8.31
C ASN A 243 0.41 0.96 -9.08
N GLY A 244 -0.33 -0.12 -8.90
CA GLY A 244 -0.06 -1.44 -9.46
C GLY A 244 -0.45 -2.57 -8.52
N PRO A 245 -0.18 -3.83 -8.91
CA PRO A 245 -0.49 -5.00 -8.11
C PRO A 245 0.27 -5.00 -6.78
N LEU A 246 -0.39 -5.43 -5.71
CA LEU A 246 0.20 -5.48 -4.38
C LEU A 246 0.99 -6.78 -4.19
N SER A 247 2.20 -6.68 -3.62
CA SER A 247 2.95 -7.85 -3.15
C SER A 247 2.22 -8.58 -2.01
N ALA A 248 2.57 -9.84 -1.76
CA ALA A 248 2.01 -10.64 -0.66
C ALA A 248 2.12 -9.91 0.70
N SER A 249 3.28 -9.31 1.00
CA SER A 249 3.48 -8.51 2.22
C SER A 249 2.56 -7.30 2.30
N SER A 250 2.31 -6.62 1.17
CA SER A 250 1.41 -5.47 1.12
C SER A 250 -0.05 -5.89 1.28
N ARG A 251 -0.46 -7.02 0.69
CA ARG A 251 -1.80 -7.60 0.89
C ARG A 251 -2.02 -7.99 2.35
N HIS A 252 -1.02 -8.64 2.99
CA HIS A 252 -1.08 -8.97 4.41
C HIS A 252 -1.23 -7.72 5.29
N THR A 253 -0.48 -6.66 4.99
CA THR A 253 -0.58 -5.38 5.71
C THR A 253 -1.97 -4.77 5.56
N SER A 254 -2.54 -4.79 4.36
CA SER A 254 -3.89 -4.30 4.10
C SER A 254 -4.92 -5.02 4.98
N PHE A 255 -4.91 -6.36 5.01
CA PHE A 255 -5.82 -7.13 5.88
C PHE A 255 -5.61 -6.85 7.36
N THR A 256 -4.38 -6.74 7.80
CA THR A 256 -4.07 -6.43 9.20
C THR A 256 -4.66 -5.09 9.61
N VAL A 257 -4.49 -4.06 8.80
CA VAL A 257 -5.01 -2.72 9.07
C VAL A 257 -6.54 -2.71 9.09
N ILE A 258 -7.19 -3.36 8.12
CA ILE A 258 -8.65 -3.44 8.05
C ILE A 258 -9.22 -4.18 9.27
N ARG A 259 -8.61 -5.29 9.68
CA ARG A 259 -9.04 -5.98 10.91
C ARG A 259 -8.90 -5.13 12.16
N ILE A 260 -7.83 -4.33 12.26
CA ILE A 260 -7.64 -3.40 13.39
C ILE A 260 -8.72 -2.30 13.36
N LEU A 261 -9.09 -1.80 12.18
CA LEU A 261 -10.20 -0.85 12.01
C LEU A 261 -11.51 -1.46 12.51
N PHE A 262 -11.90 -2.62 11.97
CA PHE A 262 -13.16 -3.27 12.36
C PHE A 262 -13.20 -3.66 13.84
N ALA A 263 -12.08 -4.16 14.37
CA ALA A 263 -11.99 -4.46 15.82
C ALA A 263 -12.19 -3.21 16.70
N PHE A 264 -11.69 -2.05 16.24
CA PHE A 264 -11.94 -0.78 16.92
C PHE A 264 -13.41 -0.37 16.83
N LEU A 265 -14.01 -0.45 15.64
CA LEU A 265 -15.40 -0.07 15.42
C LEU A 265 -16.38 -0.96 16.22
N VAL A 266 -16.08 -2.25 16.35
CA VAL A 266 -16.85 -3.16 17.22
C VAL A 266 -16.64 -2.81 18.71
N LYS A 267 -15.39 -2.56 19.11
CA LYS A 267 -15.09 -2.24 20.51
C LYS A 267 -15.72 -0.93 20.98
N THR A 268 -15.95 0.02 20.07
CA THR A 268 -16.63 1.30 20.37
C THR A 268 -18.14 1.23 20.21
N GLY A 269 -18.69 0.07 19.88
CA GLY A 269 -20.14 -0.10 19.67
C GLY A 269 -20.66 0.46 18.34
N TYR A 270 -19.79 1.04 17.50
CA TYR A 270 -20.19 1.54 16.18
C TYR A 270 -20.68 0.42 15.26
N LEU A 271 -20.06 -0.77 15.34
CA LEU A 271 -20.49 -1.99 14.67
C LEU A 271 -20.80 -3.08 15.67
N ARG A 272 -21.74 -3.98 15.30
CA ARG A 272 -22.14 -5.14 16.12
C ARG A 272 -21.11 -6.26 16.05
N HIS A 273 -20.57 -6.55 14.87
CA HIS A 273 -19.62 -7.63 14.64
C HIS A 273 -18.57 -7.25 13.58
N ASN A 274 -17.48 -7.98 13.61
CA ASN A 274 -16.39 -7.82 12.63
C ASN A 274 -16.52 -8.89 11.54
N PRO A 275 -16.85 -8.53 10.29
CA PRO A 275 -17.02 -9.49 9.20
C PRO A 275 -15.72 -10.22 8.80
N PHE A 276 -14.55 -9.73 9.24
CA PHE A 276 -13.25 -10.36 8.97
C PHE A 276 -12.84 -11.41 10.01
N ASP A 277 -13.56 -11.61 11.09
CA ASP A 277 -13.17 -12.58 12.12
C ASP A 277 -13.19 -14.01 11.61
N GLN A 278 -14.06 -14.32 10.64
CA GLN A 278 -14.17 -15.63 9.99
C GLN A 278 -13.37 -15.74 8.68
N VAL A 279 -12.68 -14.68 8.27
CA VAL A 279 -11.91 -14.67 7.03
C VAL A 279 -10.45 -14.98 7.33
N SER A 280 -9.89 -15.98 6.61
CA SER A 280 -8.47 -16.30 6.72
C SER A 280 -7.62 -15.12 6.22
N THR A 281 -6.68 -14.68 7.05
CA THR A 281 -5.69 -13.66 6.68
C THR A 281 -4.39 -14.24 6.14
N LYS A 282 -4.35 -15.56 5.90
CA LYS A 282 -3.19 -16.17 5.26
C LYS A 282 -3.10 -15.68 3.81
N VAL A 283 -2.04 -14.95 3.53
CA VAL A 283 -1.74 -14.47 2.18
C VAL A 283 -0.75 -15.43 1.54
N HIS A 284 -1.14 -16.03 0.42
CA HIS A 284 -0.27 -16.90 -0.35
C HIS A 284 0.53 -16.10 -1.37
N PHE A 285 1.73 -16.59 -1.70
CA PHE A 285 2.47 -16.07 -2.84
C PHE A 285 1.78 -16.51 -4.12
N LEU A 286 1.55 -15.55 -5.02
CA LEU A 286 0.97 -15.82 -6.31
C LEU A 286 2.08 -16.22 -7.29
N ARG A 287 1.70 -16.99 -8.31
CA ARG A 287 2.63 -17.39 -9.38
C ARG A 287 3.26 -16.14 -10.02
N GLY A 288 4.59 -16.08 -10.06
CA GLY A 288 5.34 -14.93 -10.56
C GLY A 288 5.67 -13.85 -9.50
N GLU A 289 5.15 -13.97 -8.27
CA GLU A 289 5.69 -13.19 -7.15
C GLU A 289 6.99 -13.87 -6.71
N GLY A 290 8.08 -13.11 -6.69
CA GLY A 290 9.34 -13.59 -6.14
C GLY A 290 9.17 -13.98 -4.68
N ALA A 291 9.80 -15.08 -4.25
CA ALA A 291 9.89 -15.42 -2.85
C ALA A 291 10.40 -14.22 -2.05
N PRO A 292 9.95 -14.03 -0.79
CA PRO A 292 10.56 -13.01 0.05
C PRO A 292 12.05 -13.27 0.09
N ARG A 293 12.86 -12.30 -0.30
CA ARG A 293 14.29 -12.40 -0.12
C ARG A 293 14.58 -12.53 1.37
N ASP A 294 15.31 -13.56 1.74
CA ASP A 294 15.76 -13.76 3.11
C ASP A 294 16.64 -12.61 3.59
N PHE A 295 16.85 -12.49 4.89
CA PHE A 295 17.71 -11.45 5.44
C PHE A 295 19.16 -11.61 4.96
N ALA A 296 19.64 -12.86 4.77
CA ALA A 296 20.94 -13.15 4.16
C ALA A 296 21.05 -12.57 2.74
N ASP A 297 20.01 -12.68 1.94
CA ASP A 297 19.99 -12.10 0.59
C ASP A 297 20.05 -10.58 0.57
N ARG A 298 19.66 -9.93 1.67
CA ARG A 298 19.66 -8.47 1.84
C ARG A 298 20.86 -7.95 2.60
N SER A 299 21.86 -8.79 2.88
CA SER A 299 23.14 -8.39 3.44
C SER A 299 24.22 -8.46 2.38
N LEU A 300 25.22 -7.60 2.50
CA LEU A 300 26.41 -7.63 1.64
C LEU A 300 27.43 -8.61 2.19
N THR A 301 28.04 -9.40 1.31
CA THR A 301 29.19 -10.25 1.66
C THR A 301 30.45 -9.40 1.87
N GLU A 302 31.51 -9.99 2.41
CA GLU A 302 32.79 -9.29 2.59
C GLU A 302 33.38 -8.82 1.24
N SER A 303 33.26 -9.65 0.20
CA SER A 303 33.71 -9.30 -1.15
C SER A 303 32.91 -8.11 -1.71
N GLN A 304 31.56 -8.14 -1.61
CA GLN A 304 30.70 -7.02 -2.05
C GLN A 304 30.98 -5.75 -1.24
N TRP A 305 31.30 -5.90 0.04
CA TRP A 305 31.66 -4.76 0.88
C TRP A 305 33.05 -4.21 0.50
N ALA A 306 34.00 -5.05 0.08
CA ALA A 306 35.29 -4.58 -0.47
C ALA A 306 35.05 -3.72 -1.72
N ASP A 307 34.19 -4.14 -2.67
CA ASP A 307 33.86 -3.31 -3.85
C ASP A 307 33.25 -1.96 -3.44
N VAL A 308 32.43 -1.93 -2.38
CA VAL A 308 31.85 -0.69 -1.83
C VAL A 308 32.97 0.25 -1.33
N LEU A 309 33.95 -0.30 -0.62
CA LEU A 309 35.09 0.49 -0.11
C LEU A 309 36.02 0.95 -1.24
N ASP A 310 36.33 0.09 -2.18
CA ASP A 310 37.16 0.42 -3.33
C ASP A 310 36.54 1.57 -4.15
N TYR A 311 35.24 1.52 -4.38
CA TYR A 311 34.54 2.63 -5.01
C TYR A 311 34.58 3.91 -4.17
N LEU A 312 34.35 3.80 -2.86
CA LEU A 312 34.37 4.97 -1.96
C LEU A 312 35.78 5.64 -1.97
N GLU A 313 36.84 4.85 -1.99
CA GLU A 313 38.22 5.37 -2.05
C GLU A 313 38.57 5.99 -3.42
N SER A 314 37.96 5.50 -4.50
CA SER A 314 38.13 6.06 -5.85
C SER A 314 37.46 7.43 -6.03
N LEU A 315 36.52 7.80 -5.13
CA LEU A 315 35.80 9.07 -5.23
C LEU A 315 36.69 10.26 -4.83
N PRO A 316 36.58 11.40 -5.52
CA PRO A 316 37.30 12.62 -5.11
C PRO A 316 36.83 13.04 -3.70
N PRO A 317 37.71 13.66 -2.89
CA PRO A 317 37.42 14.10 -1.54
C PRO A 317 36.50 15.35 -1.55
N THR A 318 35.22 15.11 -1.78
CA THR A 318 34.16 16.13 -1.84
C THR A 318 33.27 16.06 -0.63
N LEU A 319 32.43 17.09 -0.43
CA LEU A 319 31.39 17.10 0.59
C LEU A 319 30.39 15.92 0.41
N SER A 320 30.12 15.53 -0.83
CA SER A 320 29.23 14.41 -1.14
C SER A 320 29.84 13.04 -0.80
N SER A 321 31.10 12.80 -1.14
CA SER A 321 31.81 11.55 -0.81
C SER A 321 32.03 11.42 0.70
N ALA A 322 32.39 12.51 1.39
CA ALA A 322 32.51 12.54 2.84
C ALA A 322 31.16 12.25 3.53
N ARG A 323 30.05 12.80 3.03
CA ARG A 323 28.71 12.48 3.51
C ARG A 323 28.38 11.00 3.33
N ILE A 324 28.69 10.40 2.18
CA ILE A 324 28.50 8.97 1.95
C ILE A 324 29.31 8.15 2.95
N ARG A 325 30.57 8.49 3.21
CA ARG A 325 31.41 7.82 4.20
C ARG A 325 30.73 7.80 5.59
N VAL A 326 30.18 8.93 6.02
CA VAL A 326 29.41 9.02 7.28
C VAL A 326 28.15 8.13 7.23
N ILE A 327 27.38 8.16 6.14
CA ILE A 327 26.17 7.32 5.98
C ILE A 327 26.53 5.83 6.06
N LEU A 328 27.60 5.39 5.41
CA LEU A 328 28.04 4.00 5.46
C LEU A 328 28.53 3.60 6.87
N ALA A 329 29.28 4.49 7.54
CA ALA A 329 29.75 4.26 8.91
C ALA A 329 28.57 4.13 9.90
N LEU A 330 27.55 5.01 9.82
CA LEU A 330 26.36 4.93 10.66
C LEU A 330 25.49 3.72 10.31
N GLY A 331 25.38 3.37 9.03
CA GLY A 331 24.54 2.27 8.57
C GLY A 331 25.11 0.89 8.82
N LYS A 332 26.31 0.63 8.32
CA LYS A 332 26.99 -0.67 8.45
C LYS A 332 27.80 -0.77 9.74
N GLY A 333 28.38 0.34 10.22
CA GLY A 333 29.17 0.32 11.46
C GLY A 333 28.31 0.27 12.74
N LEU A 334 27.15 0.94 12.76
CA LEU A 334 26.28 1.06 13.93
C LEU A 334 24.88 0.48 13.74
N GLY A 335 24.56 -0.03 12.56
CA GLY A 335 23.26 -0.61 12.27
C GLY A 335 22.09 0.36 12.40
N MET A 336 22.29 1.66 12.18
CA MET A 336 21.23 2.66 12.33
C MET A 336 20.13 2.50 11.26
N ARG A 337 18.89 2.77 11.67
CA ARG A 337 17.75 2.85 10.71
C ARG A 337 17.81 4.16 9.93
N ALA A 338 17.23 4.17 8.72
CA ALA A 338 17.14 5.41 7.92
C ALA A 338 16.49 6.57 8.70
N SER A 339 15.44 6.31 9.49
CA SER A 339 14.82 7.32 10.35
C SER A 339 15.74 7.85 11.44
N GLU A 340 16.58 7.01 12.03
CA GLU A 340 17.57 7.40 13.03
C GLU A 340 18.69 8.24 12.40
N MET A 341 19.15 7.86 11.21
CA MET A 341 20.18 8.61 10.47
C MET A 341 19.73 10.04 10.13
N ILE A 342 18.51 10.21 9.63
CA ILE A 342 18.00 11.55 9.28
C ILE A 342 17.68 12.44 10.49
N THR A 343 17.50 11.84 11.67
CA THR A 343 17.27 12.60 12.92
C THR A 343 18.53 12.77 13.75
N ALA A 344 19.62 12.08 13.41
CA ALA A 344 20.87 12.13 14.17
C ALA A 344 21.48 13.54 14.20
N ARG A 345 21.91 13.95 15.39
CA ARG A 345 22.50 15.27 15.68
C ARG A 345 23.87 15.14 16.30
N ALA A 346 24.68 16.18 16.22
CA ALA A 346 26.00 16.23 16.84
C ALA A 346 25.93 15.89 18.33
N GLY A 347 24.95 16.41 19.06
CA GLY A 347 24.73 16.13 20.47
C GLY A 347 24.40 14.68 20.85
N TRP A 348 24.21 13.78 19.84
CA TRP A 348 24.10 12.36 20.10
C TRP A 348 25.48 11.70 20.32
N ILE A 349 26.55 12.32 19.88
CA ILE A 349 27.92 11.84 20.10
C ILE A 349 28.46 12.54 21.35
N VAL A 350 28.70 11.76 22.39
CA VAL A 350 29.10 12.26 23.71
C VAL A 350 30.26 11.42 24.28
N GLN A 351 31.07 12.05 25.11
CA GLN A 351 32.06 11.33 25.94
C GLN A 351 31.38 10.80 27.19
N ARG A 352 31.59 9.54 27.50
CA ARG A 352 31.04 8.84 28.66
C ARG A 352 32.09 7.96 29.31
N ARG A 353 32.06 7.92 30.63
CA ARG A 353 32.80 6.91 31.38
C ARG A 353 31.99 5.63 31.48
N ILE A 354 32.52 4.55 30.94
CA ILE A 354 31.93 3.20 30.99
C ILE A 354 32.89 2.28 31.69
N GLY A 355 32.54 1.81 32.90
CA GLY A 355 33.51 1.19 33.79
C GLY A 355 34.59 2.19 34.21
N ASP A 356 35.85 1.84 33.96
CA ASP A 356 37.00 2.71 34.27
C ASP A 356 37.58 3.45 33.04
N GLU A 357 36.94 3.32 31.87
CA GLU A 357 37.42 3.90 30.62
C GLU A 357 36.51 5.05 30.13
N ASP A 358 37.14 6.11 29.67
CA ASP A 358 36.45 7.18 28.98
C ASP A 358 36.27 6.82 27.48
N MET A 359 35.04 6.68 27.05
CA MET A 359 34.68 6.28 25.70
C MET A 359 33.82 7.32 25.00
N ILE A 360 33.97 7.45 23.70
CA ILE A 360 33.04 8.21 22.88
C ILE A 360 31.92 7.25 22.45
N VAL A 361 30.70 7.63 22.72
CA VAL A 361 29.50 6.84 22.41
C VAL A 361 28.52 7.68 21.58
N ILE A 362 27.69 7.01 20.81
CA ILE A 362 26.52 7.62 20.18
C ILE A 362 25.24 7.17 20.91
N GLU A 363 24.44 8.12 21.33
CA GLU A 363 23.14 7.91 21.97
C GLU A 363 22.03 7.99 20.91
N ILE A 364 21.63 6.82 20.40
CA ILE A 364 20.66 6.72 19.30
C ILE A 364 19.24 6.66 19.86
N VAL A 365 18.42 7.66 19.53
CA VAL A 365 16.99 7.69 19.88
C VAL A 365 16.21 6.87 18.82
N GLY A 366 15.63 5.78 19.26
CA GLY A 366 14.89 4.85 18.41
C GLY A 366 13.37 5.01 18.50
N LYS A 367 12.63 4.05 17.93
CA LYS A 367 11.16 4.04 17.97
C LYS A 367 10.64 3.99 19.41
N GLY A 368 9.72 4.90 19.75
CA GLY A 368 9.13 5.01 21.10
C GLY A 368 10.10 5.63 22.12
N ASP A 369 10.95 6.52 21.66
CA ASP A 369 11.92 7.32 22.45
C ASP A 369 12.90 6.47 23.28
N LYS A 370 13.09 5.21 22.87
CA LYS A 370 14.06 4.31 23.48
C LYS A 370 15.46 4.70 23.04
N VAL A 371 16.28 5.08 23.99
CA VAL A 371 17.70 5.41 23.78
C VAL A 371 18.54 4.15 23.89
N ARG A 372 19.41 3.92 22.90
CA ARG A 372 20.49 2.94 22.98
C ARG A 372 21.84 3.62 22.80
N ARG A 373 22.84 3.12 23.49
CA ARG A 373 24.20 3.64 23.47
C ARG A 373 25.12 2.64 22.78
N LEU A 374 25.89 3.10 21.81
CA LEU A 374 26.88 2.27 21.14
C LEU A 374 28.23 2.99 21.20
N PRO A 375 29.33 2.26 21.51
CA PRO A 375 30.68 2.80 21.35
C PRO A 375 30.90 3.26 19.91
N LEU A 376 31.51 4.39 19.74
CA LEU A 376 31.86 4.94 18.45
C LEU A 376 33.33 4.58 18.13
N ALA A 377 33.56 3.84 17.05
CA ALA A 377 34.91 3.54 16.59
C ALA A 377 35.65 4.83 16.17
N ALA A 378 36.96 4.85 16.39
CA ALA A 378 37.80 6.01 16.07
C ALA A 378 37.66 6.43 14.60
N GLU A 379 37.63 5.49 13.68
CA GLU A 379 37.49 5.72 12.24
C GLU A 379 36.14 6.37 11.89
N THR A 380 35.08 6.02 12.63
CA THR A 380 33.76 6.64 12.46
C THR A 380 33.76 8.08 12.95
N LEU A 381 34.41 8.34 14.08
CA LEU A 381 34.56 9.71 14.61
C LEU A 381 35.39 10.58 13.66
N GLU A 382 36.49 10.05 13.14
CA GLU A 382 37.32 10.73 12.14
C GLU A 382 36.56 11.04 10.87
N ALA A 383 35.77 10.11 10.35
CA ALA A 383 34.92 10.33 9.17
C ALA A 383 33.88 11.44 9.41
N VAL A 384 33.26 11.45 10.60
CA VAL A 384 32.32 12.54 10.98
C VAL A 384 33.05 13.87 11.07
N ASN A 385 34.20 13.93 11.73
CA ASN A 385 34.98 15.17 11.87
C ASN A 385 35.50 15.69 10.52
N ALA A 386 35.99 14.82 9.64
CA ALA A 386 36.40 15.17 8.28
C ALA A 386 35.21 15.77 7.46
N TYR A 387 34.04 15.17 7.59
CA TYR A 387 32.83 15.69 6.96
C TYR A 387 32.43 17.04 7.54
N PHE A 388 32.52 17.23 8.87
CA PHE A 388 32.24 18.51 9.56
C PHE A 388 33.23 19.59 9.12
N ALA A 389 34.52 19.27 9.02
CA ALA A 389 35.53 20.22 8.51
C ALA A 389 35.21 20.71 7.11
N LEU A 390 34.78 19.82 6.20
CA LEU A 390 34.34 20.20 4.84
C LEU A 390 33.06 21.05 4.84
N ARG A 391 32.29 21.02 5.92
CA ARG A 391 31.12 21.90 6.14
C ARG A 391 31.48 23.23 6.83
N ASN A 392 32.75 23.48 7.07
CA ASN A 392 33.25 24.61 7.87
C ASN A 392 32.70 24.63 9.32
N LEU A 393 32.52 23.44 9.91
CA LEU A 393 32.05 23.25 11.28
C LEU A 393 33.20 22.75 12.17
N PRO A 394 33.18 23.05 13.48
CA PRO A 394 34.15 22.49 14.44
C PRO A 394 33.98 20.96 14.56
N PRO A 395 34.95 20.28 15.19
CA PRO A 395 34.83 18.85 15.51
C PRO A 395 33.50 18.57 16.23
N VAL A 396 32.91 17.40 15.96
CA VAL A 396 31.52 17.08 16.38
C VAL A 396 31.27 17.25 17.86
N LEU A 397 32.25 16.95 18.73
CA LEU A 397 32.13 17.10 20.19
C LEU A 397 32.15 18.57 20.65
N GLN A 398 32.56 19.51 19.79
CA GLN A 398 32.62 20.95 20.04
C GLN A 398 31.57 21.73 19.25
N CYS A 399 30.77 21.01 18.44
CA CYS A 399 29.76 21.60 17.57
C CYS A 399 28.45 21.84 18.35
N ASP A 400 27.61 22.76 17.84
CA ASP A 400 26.23 22.89 18.35
C ASP A 400 25.53 21.53 18.32
N PRO A 401 24.97 21.08 19.47
CA PRO A 401 24.31 19.78 19.59
C PRO A 401 23.18 19.53 18.59
N ASN A 402 22.57 20.60 18.07
CA ASN A 402 21.44 20.53 17.13
C ASN A 402 21.84 20.35 15.67
N VAL A 403 23.12 20.47 15.33
CA VAL A 403 23.60 20.29 13.96
C VAL A 403 23.41 18.85 13.52
N SER A 404 22.84 18.67 12.33
CA SER A 404 22.62 17.33 11.76
C SER A 404 23.91 16.62 11.43
N LEU A 405 24.04 15.34 11.82
CA LEU A 405 25.16 14.49 11.41
C LEU A 405 25.17 14.25 9.90
N ILE A 406 24.01 14.19 9.26
CA ILE A 406 23.89 14.07 7.80
C ILE A 406 23.05 15.25 7.30
N ALA A 407 23.72 16.26 6.74
CA ALA A 407 23.06 17.48 6.31
C ALA A 407 22.40 17.36 4.93
N ASN A 408 21.40 18.21 4.74
CA ASN A 408 20.88 18.53 3.42
C ASN A 408 21.82 19.54 2.75
N LEU A 409 22.60 19.07 1.77
CA LEU A 409 23.61 19.92 1.11
C LEU A 409 23.04 20.88 0.07
N GLY A 410 21.73 20.81 -0.22
CA GLY A 410 21.14 21.60 -1.29
C GLY A 410 21.56 21.12 -2.67
N ILE A 411 21.16 21.85 -3.72
CA ILE A 411 21.51 21.58 -5.12
C ILE A 411 21.89 22.89 -5.80
N GLY A 412 23.01 22.91 -6.52
CA GLY A 412 23.44 24.06 -7.30
C GLY A 412 23.60 25.34 -6.46
N ARG A 413 23.02 26.46 -6.89
CA ARG A 413 23.10 27.76 -6.18
C ARG A 413 22.49 27.79 -4.79
N ARG A 414 21.73 26.77 -4.39
CA ARG A 414 21.12 26.61 -3.05
C ARG A 414 21.95 25.66 -2.16
N ALA A 415 23.13 25.26 -2.60
CA ALA A 415 24.02 24.45 -1.78
C ALA A 415 24.48 25.25 -0.55
N ASP A 416 24.21 24.72 0.62
CA ASP A 416 24.64 25.28 1.91
C ASP A 416 25.39 24.19 2.70
N PRO A 417 26.72 24.17 2.59
CA PRO A 417 27.56 23.23 3.34
C PRO A 417 27.38 23.31 4.85
N GLY A 418 27.18 24.51 5.37
CA GLY A 418 26.98 24.77 6.80
C GLY A 418 25.58 24.51 7.31
N SER A 419 24.63 24.15 6.43
CA SER A 419 23.23 23.96 6.80
C SER A 419 23.06 23.04 8.03
N PRO A 420 22.36 23.47 9.08
CA PRO A 420 22.06 22.62 10.21
C PRO A 420 20.97 21.60 9.90
N THR A 421 20.26 21.76 8.78
CA THR A 421 19.12 20.92 8.40
C THR A 421 19.53 19.53 7.99
N ALA A 422 18.75 18.54 8.41
CA ALA A 422 18.97 17.15 8.06
C ALA A 422 18.64 16.85 6.60
N VAL A 423 19.31 15.85 6.04
CA VAL A 423 18.91 15.23 4.78
C VAL A 423 17.49 14.66 4.90
N SER A 424 16.69 14.79 3.86
CA SER A 424 15.39 14.13 3.81
C SER A 424 15.55 12.61 3.57
N ARG A 425 14.48 11.83 3.90
CA ARG A 425 14.48 10.40 3.61
C ARG A 425 14.74 10.10 2.12
N SER A 426 14.13 10.88 1.24
CA SER A 426 14.34 10.78 -0.21
C SER A 426 15.78 11.13 -0.61
N GLY A 427 16.34 12.20 -0.04
CA GLY A 427 17.72 12.59 -0.27
C GLY A 427 18.73 11.54 0.18
N LEU A 428 18.52 10.93 1.36
CA LEU A 428 19.33 9.81 1.84
C LEU A 428 19.24 8.60 0.90
N TYR A 429 18.03 8.26 0.44
CA TYR A 429 17.81 7.17 -0.50
C TYR A 429 18.51 7.41 -1.82
N HIS A 430 18.33 8.58 -2.43
CA HIS A 430 18.96 8.92 -3.72
C HIS A 430 20.50 8.94 -3.63
N ALA A 431 21.04 9.48 -2.54
CA ALA A 431 22.48 9.47 -2.33
C ALA A 431 23.06 8.05 -2.31
N LEU A 432 22.38 7.11 -1.63
CA LEU A 432 22.79 5.71 -1.57
C LEU A 432 22.59 4.98 -2.90
N VAL A 433 21.47 5.19 -3.58
CA VAL A 433 21.21 4.55 -4.91
C VAL A 433 22.29 4.95 -5.90
N THR A 434 22.60 6.25 -6.00
CA THR A 434 23.66 6.74 -6.90
C THR A 434 25.02 6.16 -6.52
N PHE A 435 25.33 6.08 -5.24
CA PHE A 435 26.58 5.51 -4.75
C PHE A 435 26.68 4.01 -5.05
N PHE A 436 25.66 3.23 -4.75
CA PHE A 436 25.66 1.79 -5.00
C PHE A 436 25.67 1.43 -6.49
N GLU A 437 25.09 2.27 -7.35
CA GLU A 437 25.21 2.12 -8.81
C GLU A 437 26.68 2.23 -9.26
N GLY A 438 27.43 3.20 -8.72
CA GLY A 438 28.86 3.32 -8.99
C GLY A 438 29.67 2.15 -8.45
N ALA A 439 29.41 1.70 -7.22
CA ALA A 439 30.06 0.52 -6.64
C ALA A 439 29.72 -0.76 -7.44
N ALA A 440 28.50 -0.88 -7.97
CA ALA A 440 28.10 -1.97 -8.85
C ALA A 440 28.94 -2.00 -10.14
N GLY A 441 29.33 -0.82 -10.67
CA GLY A 441 30.22 -0.72 -11.83
C GLY A 441 31.59 -1.41 -11.61
N ILE A 442 32.16 -1.30 -10.40
CA ILE A 442 33.42 -2.01 -10.06
C ILE A 442 33.17 -3.53 -10.01
N ALA A 443 32.04 -3.97 -9.42
CA ALA A 443 31.71 -5.39 -9.30
C ALA A 443 31.35 -6.05 -10.64
N GLU A 444 30.87 -5.28 -11.62
CA GLU A 444 30.28 -5.79 -12.89
C GLU A 444 31.25 -6.68 -13.66
N GLU A 445 32.51 -6.26 -13.76
CA GLU A 445 33.56 -7.00 -14.49
C GLU A 445 33.87 -8.35 -13.86
N ARG A 446 33.76 -8.44 -12.52
CA ARG A 446 34.07 -9.65 -11.77
C ARG A 446 32.86 -10.56 -11.62
N SER A 447 31.67 -10.00 -11.29
CA SER A 447 30.46 -10.73 -10.98
C SER A 447 29.22 -9.90 -11.27
N PRO A 448 28.55 -10.12 -12.41
CA PRO A 448 27.29 -9.44 -12.71
C PRO A 448 26.22 -9.68 -11.63
N ALA A 449 26.26 -10.84 -10.93
CA ALA A 449 25.34 -11.14 -9.84
C ALA A 449 25.59 -10.23 -8.62
N ASP A 450 26.86 -9.96 -8.28
CA ASP A 450 27.23 -9.03 -7.20
C ASP A 450 26.85 -7.61 -7.55
N ALA A 451 27.07 -7.19 -8.80
CA ALA A 451 26.65 -5.88 -9.29
C ALA A 451 25.13 -5.69 -9.20
N ALA A 452 24.35 -6.69 -9.63
CA ALA A 452 22.89 -6.65 -9.49
C ALA A 452 22.43 -6.56 -8.02
N LYS A 453 23.15 -7.21 -7.11
CA LYS A 453 22.90 -7.17 -5.67
C LYS A 453 23.24 -5.79 -5.09
N LEU A 454 24.36 -5.18 -5.48
CA LEU A 454 24.73 -3.82 -5.08
C LEU A 454 23.71 -2.78 -5.57
N ARG A 455 23.22 -2.86 -6.82
CA ARG A 455 22.16 -1.98 -7.34
C ARG A 455 20.86 -2.07 -6.54
N ALA A 456 20.57 -3.23 -5.94
CA ALA A 456 19.39 -3.43 -5.10
C ALA A 456 19.60 -2.95 -3.65
N ALA A 457 20.82 -2.57 -3.26
CA ALA A 457 21.15 -2.20 -1.90
C ALA A 457 20.50 -0.88 -1.46
N SER A 458 20.22 -0.77 -0.18
CA SER A 458 19.59 0.38 0.44
C SER A 458 20.04 0.56 1.89
N THR A 459 19.55 1.58 2.59
CA THR A 459 19.81 1.79 4.02
C THR A 459 19.52 0.54 4.87
N HIS A 460 18.48 -0.22 4.52
CA HIS A 460 18.16 -1.46 5.23
C HIS A 460 19.21 -2.54 5.04
N TRP A 461 19.83 -2.62 3.86
CA TRP A 461 20.90 -3.57 3.57
C TRP A 461 22.16 -3.29 4.41
N LEU A 462 22.52 -2.02 4.61
CA LEU A 462 23.60 -1.65 5.51
C LEU A 462 23.37 -2.17 6.94
N ARG A 463 22.14 -1.99 7.43
CA ARG A 463 21.77 -2.49 8.75
C ARG A 463 21.70 -4.03 8.80
N HIS A 464 21.27 -4.70 7.73
CA HIS A 464 21.30 -6.16 7.65
C HIS A 464 22.75 -6.67 7.61
N THR A 465 23.63 -6.01 6.88
CA THR A 465 25.05 -6.32 6.85
C THR A 465 25.69 -6.14 8.25
N PHE A 466 25.36 -5.06 8.98
CA PHE A 466 25.74 -4.91 10.39
C PHE A 466 25.31 -6.10 11.22
N ALA A 467 24.03 -6.48 11.15
CA ALA A 467 23.51 -7.58 11.94
C ALA A 467 24.20 -8.92 11.62
N ALA A 468 24.36 -9.24 10.34
CA ALA A 468 25.04 -10.46 9.89
C ALA A 468 26.51 -10.49 10.33
N THR A 469 27.22 -9.36 10.27
CA THR A 469 28.60 -9.25 10.73
C THR A 469 28.71 -9.33 12.25
N ALA A 470 27.81 -8.63 12.97
CA ALA A 470 27.80 -8.59 14.43
C ALA A 470 27.50 -9.97 15.06
N LEU A 471 26.56 -10.74 14.49
CA LEU A 471 26.23 -12.09 14.97
C LEU A 471 27.35 -13.12 14.80
N ARG A 472 28.37 -12.83 14.00
CA ARG A 472 29.59 -13.67 13.93
C ARG A 472 30.53 -13.46 15.12
N ASN A 473 30.45 -12.27 15.75
CA ASN A 473 31.41 -11.81 16.75
C ASN A 473 30.80 -11.48 18.12
N MET A 474 29.47 -11.44 18.22
CA MET A 474 28.74 -11.01 19.43
C MET A 474 27.54 -11.92 19.68
N ASP A 475 27.20 -12.07 20.93
CA ASP A 475 26.01 -12.81 21.35
C ASP A 475 24.73 -12.17 20.83
N LEU A 476 23.71 -12.99 20.56
CA LEU A 476 22.43 -12.57 20.01
C LEU A 476 21.74 -11.45 20.80
N ASN A 477 21.79 -11.52 22.13
CA ASN A 477 21.23 -10.51 23.05
C ASN A 477 21.97 -9.16 22.93
N VAL A 478 23.29 -9.20 22.76
CA VAL A 478 24.11 -7.98 22.54
C VAL A 478 23.74 -7.34 21.21
N VAL A 479 23.65 -8.13 20.15
CA VAL A 479 23.24 -7.64 18.82
C VAL A 479 21.81 -7.10 18.85
N GLN A 480 20.89 -7.78 19.56
CA GLN A 480 19.52 -7.31 19.74
C GLN A 480 19.48 -5.92 20.39
N ASN A 481 20.24 -5.71 21.44
CA ASN A 481 20.35 -4.43 22.14
C ASN A 481 20.98 -3.37 21.24
N ALA A 482 22.09 -3.69 20.57
CA ALA A 482 22.77 -2.79 19.64
C ALA A 482 21.85 -2.34 18.49
N MET A 483 21.01 -3.24 17.98
CA MET A 483 20.03 -2.92 16.95
C MET A 483 18.77 -2.24 17.49
N GLY A 484 18.53 -2.25 18.79
CA GLY A 484 17.28 -1.74 19.39
C GLY A 484 16.04 -2.49 18.89
N HIS A 485 16.12 -3.84 18.89
CA HIS A 485 14.97 -4.69 18.58
C HIS A 485 14.18 -4.97 19.87
N ALA A 486 12.89 -4.71 19.83
CA ALA A 486 12.00 -4.94 20.96
C ALA A 486 11.78 -6.44 21.26
N SER A 487 12.06 -7.32 20.29
CA SER A 487 11.88 -8.77 20.39
C SER A 487 13.09 -9.51 19.85
N ILE A 488 13.51 -10.55 20.56
CA ILE A 488 14.60 -11.45 20.17
C ILE A 488 14.25 -12.15 18.83
N GLY A 489 12.98 -12.47 18.60
CA GLY A 489 12.51 -13.05 17.35
C GLY A 489 12.76 -12.18 16.10
N THR A 490 12.96 -10.87 16.29
CA THR A 490 13.37 -10.00 15.18
C THR A 490 14.85 -10.16 14.86
N THR A 491 15.68 -10.41 15.87
CA THR A 491 17.13 -10.60 15.70
C THR A 491 17.45 -12.04 15.30
N SER A 492 16.70 -13.02 15.79
CA SER A 492 16.92 -14.44 15.44
C SER A 492 16.69 -14.74 13.96
N ARG A 493 15.95 -13.90 13.24
CA ARG A 493 15.80 -14.00 11.77
C ARG A 493 17.11 -13.87 11.00
N TYR A 494 18.15 -13.32 11.60
CA TYR A 494 19.49 -13.22 11.01
C TYR A 494 20.36 -14.46 11.29
N LEU A 495 19.88 -15.38 12.13
CA LEU A 495 20.56 -16.63 12.46
C LEU A 495 20.26 -17.78 11.48
N THR A 496 19.55 -17.52 10.40
CA THR A 496 19.37 -18.54 9.35
C THR A 496 20.74 -19.01 8.87
N PRO A 497 20.98 -20.34 8.83
CA PRO A 497 22.23 -20.86 8.28
C PRO A 497 22.42 -20.30 6.87
N GLU A 498 23.60 -19.74 6.60
CA GLU A 498 23.94 -19.31 5.24
C GLU A 498 23.79 -20.52 4.30
N GLU A 499 23.26 -20.31 3.10
CA GLU A 499 23.14 -21.38 2.07
C GLU A 499 24.46 -22.12 1.87
N ALA A 500 25.59 -21.40 2.00
CA ALA A 500 26.92 -21.99 2.01
C ALA A 500 27.17 -22.96 3.17
N GLN A 501 26.62 -22.71 4.35
CA GLN A 501 26.71 -23.61 5.50
C GLN A 501 25.80 -24.83 5.30
N ILE A 502 24.59 -24.61 4.76
CA ILE A 502 23.67 -25.70 4.38
C ILE A 502 24.30 -26.55 3.30
N ALA A 503 24.84 -25.93 2.23
CA ALA A 503 25.52 -26.66 1.16
C ALA A 503 26.74 -27.45 1.66
N LYS A 504 27.53 -26.86 2.58
CA LYS A 504 28.69 -27.53 3.21
C LYS A 504 28.25 -28.70 4.13
N ALA A 505 27.16 -28.53 4.87
CA ALA A 505 26.58 -29.60 5.68
C ALA A 505 26.00 -30.69 4.82
N MET A 506 25.25 -30.34 3.76
CA MET A 506 24.70 -31.32 2.81
C MET A 506 25.81 -32.09 2.07
N LYS A 507 26.92 -31.44 1.68
CA LYS A 507 28.08 -32.14 1.11
C LYS A 507 28.73 -33.15 2.06
N LYS A 508 28.66 -32.91 3.38
CA LYS A 508 29.11 -33.86 4.40
C LYS A 508 28.12 -35.00 4.66
N MET A 509 26.85 -34.79 4.32
CA MET A 509 25.78 -35.78 4.39
C MET A 509 25.60 -36.55 3.07
N ALA A 510 26.40 -36.23 2.06
CA ALA A 510 26.34 -36.89 0.76
C ALA A 510 26.83 -38.35 0.80
N PRO A 511 26.46 -39.13 -0.10
CA PRO A 511 25.37 -40.07 -0.19
C PRO A 511 25.86 -41.50 -0.14
N LEU A 512 24.95 -42.25 -0.10
CA LEU A 512 24.94 -43.63 -0.51
C LEU A 512 25.63 -43.87 -1.87
#